data_834aa0632d6650fa9e9fb9789fdb2ecb
#
_entry.id   834aa0632d6650fa9e9fb9789fdb2ecb
#
_cell.length_a   1.000
_cell.length_b   1.000
_cell.length_c   1.000
_cell.angle_alpha   90.00
_cell.angle_beta   90.00
_cell.angle_gamma   90.00
#
_symmetry.space_group_name_H-M   'P 1'
#
loop_
_entity.id
_entity.type
_entity.pdbx_description
1 polymer ?
#
loop_
_entity_poly.entity_id
_entity_poly.type
_entity_poly.pdbx_seq_one_letter_code
_entity_poly.pdbx_strand_id
1 'polypeptide(L)'
;MGLSLKLVLFLHFLLVLGIGINGVCGSIPSSSLRKIDGINKEGPYVGIIVPNSFEMNPLLQSGSFVPHHNLPYFDFSGIATELLLSLFKVKGVLHYGIAGNANPRLQIGDVTIPQFWAHTGLWNWQRYGDGAEDELALESNGDYTRDIGYLRFSEFNNSTKCNISSENLLNNVWYQPEEIFPVDDGVPEQRQHAFWVPVNSHYFAIAERVEGLRLGGCVNGTCLPRPPMVVRVQRGVSSNTFVDNRAYREFLNSKFNATAIDMESAAVALVCLQQNMPFIAFRSLSDLAGGGSALSNEAATFAALAAQNAVDVLISFTSLLSS
;
A
#
# COMPACT_ATOMS: atom_id res chain seq x y z
N MET A 1 -7.97 25.50 23.57
CA MET A 1 -8.55 24.21 24.01
C MET A 1 -8.24 23.21 22.91
N GLY A 2 -7.17 22.40 23.10
CA GLY A 2 -6.75 21.43 22.11
C GLY A 2 -7.72 20.26 22.04
N LEU A 3 -8.35 20.05 20.90
CA LEU A 3 -9.04 18.79 20.62
C LEU A 3 -7.99 17.70 20.49
N SER A 4 -7.94 16.81 21.48
CA SER A 4 -7.09 15.60 21.42
C SER A 4 -7.65 14.69 20.34
N LEU A 5 -6.94 14.56 19.22
CA LEU A 5 -7.24 13.56 18.21
C LEU A 5 -6.96 12.17 18.81
N LYS A 6 -8.00 11.41 19.11
CA LYS A 6 -7.83 10.05 19.62
C LYS A 6 -7.49 9.15 18.43
N LEU A 7 -6.26 8.67 18.42
CA LEU A 7 -5.69 7.80 17.40
C LEU A 7 -5.75 6.35 17.89
N VAL A 8 -6.30 5.45 17.07
CA VAL A 8 -6.27 4.01 17.32
C VAL A 8 -5.27 3.38 16.35
N LEU A 9 -4.20 2.83 16.88
CA LEU A 9 -3.16 2.14 16.12
C LEU A 9 -3.35 0.63 16.23
N PHE A 10 -3.32 -0.05 15.12
CA PHE A 10 -3.38 -1.52 15.05
C PHE A 10 -2.02 -2.11 14.67
N LEU A 11 -1.53 -2.98 15.51
CA LEU A 11 -0.25 -3.62 15.40
C LEU A 11 -0.32 -5.11 15.69
N HIS A 12 0.53 -5.86 15.02
CA HIS A 12 0.90 -7.28 15.16
C HIS A 12 0.23 -8.11 16.26
N PHE A 13 -0.42 -9.21 15.86
CA PHE A 13 -0.81 -10.29 16.77
C PHE A 13 -0.21 -11.62 16.30
N LEU A 14 0.71 -12.15 17.07
CA LEU A 14 1.13 -13.56 16.95
C LEU A 14 0.08 -14.43 17.66
N LEU A 15 -0.77 -15.12 16.89
CA LEU A 15 -1.66 -16.14 17.44
C LEU A 15 -0.82 -17.37 17.76
N VAL A 16 -0.36 -17.51 19.00
CA VAL A 16 0.12 -18.78 19.52
C VAL A 16 -1.10 -19.64 19.72
N LEU A 17 -1.41 -20.51 18.76
CA LEU A 17 -2.36 -21.59 18.92
C LEU A 17 -1.81 -22.59 19.92
N GLY A 18 -2.19 -22.44 21.17
CA GLY A 18 -2.17 -23.55 22.12
C GLY A 18 -3.15 -24.61 21.62
N ILE A 19 -2.63 -25.75 21.18
CA ILE A 19 -3.42 -26.88 20.71
C ILE A 19 -4.13 -27.49 21.95
N GLY A 20 -5.33 -27.02 22.19
CA GLY A 20 -6.32 -27.71 23.01
C GLY A 20 -7.40 -28.26 22.10
N ILE A 21 -7.46 -29.57 21.97
CA ILE A 21 -8.48 -30.30 21.18
C ILE A 21 -9.84 -30.11 21.84
N ASN A 22 -10.55 -29.07 21.48
CA ASN A 22 -12.01 -28.95 21.58
C ASN A 22 -12.42 -27.92 20.51
N GLY A 23 -13.41 -28.29 19.67
CA GLY A 23 -13.83 -27.53 18.50
C GLY A 23 -14.07 -26.04 18.79
N VAL A 24 -13.08 -25.23 18.57
CA VAL A 24 -13.17 -23.78 18.69
C VAL A 24 -13.56 -23.24 17.33
N CYS A 25 -14.84 -22.97 17.17
CA CYS A 25 -15.29 -21.97 16.21
C CYS A 25 -14.55 -20.67 16.56
N GLY A 26 -13.72 -20.11 15.65
CA GLY A 26 -12.90 -18.94 15.91
C GLY A 26 -13.77 -17.70 16.16
N SER A 27 -14.17 -17.50 17.40
CA SER A 27 -14.92 -16.32 17.84
C SER A 27 -14.01 -15.39 18.63
N ILE A 28 -14.18 -14.09 18.40
CA ILE A 28 -13.50 -13.06 19.20
C ILE A 28 -13.95 -13.23 20.67
N PRO A 29 -13.03 -13.31 21.64
CA PRO A 29 -13.40 -13.47 23.06
C PRO A 29 -14.34 -12.34 23.51
N SER A 30 -15.38 -12.69 24.29
CA SER A 30 -16.36 -11.71 24.78
C SER A 30 -15.73 -10.55 25.59
N SER A 31 -14.58 -10.80 26.25
CA SER A 31 -13.82 -9.76 26.94
C SER A 31 -13.22 -8.73 25.96
N SER A 32 -12.77 -9.20 24.78
CA SER A 32 -12.26 -8.31 23.72
C SER A 32 -13.38 -7.51 23.08
N LEU A 33 -14.52 -8.14 22.80
CA LEU A 33 -15.70 -7.43 22.27
C LEU A 33 -16.16 -6.31 23.21
N ARG A 34 -16.22 -6.56 24.53
CA ARG A 34 -16.57 -5.52 25.50
C ARG A 34 -15.59 -4.34 25.51
N LYS A 35 -14.28 -4.60 25.32
CA LYS A 35 -13.27 -3.53 25.18
C LYS A 35 -13.49 -2.70 23.90
N ILE A 36 -13.75 -3.40 22.79
CA ILE A 36 -14.05 -2.76 21.49
C ILE A 36 -15.32 -1.88 21.60
N ASP A 37 -16.37 -2.40 22.21
CA ASP A 37 -17.60 -1.63 22.47
C ASP A 37 -17.34 -0.37 23.30
N GLY A 38 -16.49 -0.50 24.34
CA GLY A 38 -16.07 0.65 25.15
C GLY A 38 -15.36 1.71 24.32
N ILE A 39 -14.43 1.30 23.45
CA ILE A 39 -13.68 2.18 22.55
C ILE A 39 -14.63 2.86 21.56
N ASN A 40 -15.54 2.09 20.95
CA ASN A 40 -16.48 2.60 19.96
C ASN A 40 -17.44 3.67 20.48
N LYS A 41 -17.68 3.73 21.80
CA LYS A 41 -18.48 4.80 22.42
C LYS A 41 -17.80 6.16 22.35
N GLU A 42 -16.47 6.18 22.25
CA GLU A 42 -15.68 7.42 22.20
C GLU A 42 -15.31 7.82 20.74
N GLY A 43 -15.61 6.96 19.75
CA GLY A 43 -15.35 7.20 18.34
C GLY A 43 -16.27 8.26 17.70
N PRO A 44 -16.14 8.55 16.39
CA PRO A 44 -15.32 7.82 15.42
C PRO A 44 -13.83 8.19 15.48
N TYR A 45 -12.99 7.24 15.05
CA TYR A 45 -11.53 7.35 15.03
C TYR A 45 -11.01 7.49 13.60
N VAL A 46 -9.73 7.85 13.47
CA VAL A 46 -8.94 7.67 12.24
C VAL A 46 -8.12 6.41 12.42
N GLY A 47 -8.28 5.45 11.51
CA GLY A 47 -7.48 4.24 11.48
C GLY A 47 -6.11 4.51 10.88
N ILE A 48 -5.07 3.90 11.46
CA ILE A 48 -3.73 3.92 10.88
C ILE A 48 -3.30 2.49 10.59
N ILE A 49 -2.89 2.24 9.35
CA ILE A 49 -2.34 0.98 8.90
C ILE A 49 -0.86 1.17 8.59
N VAL A 50 -0.03 0.27 9.09
CA VAL A 50 1.41 0.24 8.85
C VAL A 50 1.85 -1.19 8.53
N PRO A 51 2.76 -1.41 7.57
CA PRO A 51 3.10 -2.74 7.10
C PRO A 51 3.75 -3.64 8.15
N ASN A 52 4.64 -3.08 8.98
CA ASN A 52 5.42 -3.86 9.92
C ASN A 52 5.98 -3.00 11.08
N SER A 53 6.60 -3.66 12.05
CA SER A 53 7.16 -3.01 13.24
C SER A 53 8.34 -2.08 12.95
N PHE A 54 9.13 -2.35 11.91
CA PHE A 54 10.24 -1.49 11.53
C PHE A 54 9.76 -0.10 11.11
N GLU A 55 8.74 -0.04 10.28
CA GLU A 55 8.13 1.20 9.80
C GLU A 55 7.31 1.92 10.89
N MET A 56 6.82 1.18 11.87
CA MET A 56 6.06 1.72 12.97
C MET A 56 6.92 2.34 14.08
N ASN A 57 8.10 1.80 14.32
CA ASN A 57 8.95 2.26 15.42
C ASN A 57 9.18 3.79 15.46
N PRO A 58 9.42 4.48 14.33
CA PRO A 58 9.54 5.94 14.33
C PRO A 58 8.29 6.67 14.87
N LEU A 59 7.08 6.15 14.58
CA LEU A 59 5.83 6.72 15.12
C LEU A 59 5.74 6.53 16.63
N LEU A 60 6.08 5.36 17.15
CA LEU A 60 6.09 5.08 18.58
C LEU A 60 7.11 5.94 19.34
N GLN A 61 8.23 6.27 18.69
CA GLN A 61 9.32 7.08 19.26
C GLN A 61 9.12 8.58 19.10
N SER A 62 8.17 9.01 18.26
CA SER A 62 7.96 10.43 17.92
C SER A 62 7.49 11.31 19.09
N GLY A 63 6.97 10.71 20.17
CA GLY A 63 6.28 11.41 21.24
C GLY A 63 4.90 11.97 20.87
N SER A 64 4.54 11.92 19.59
CA SER A 64 3.21 12.33 19.09
C SER A 64 2.15 11.25 19.24
N PHE A 65 2.59 10.03 19.57
CA PHE A 65 1.74 8.86 19.75
C PHE A 65 1.96 8.24 21.12
N VAL A 66 0.87 8.00 21.85
CA VAL A 66 0.89 7.29 23.13
C VAL A 66 0.15 5.96 22.97
N PRO A 67 0.84 4.80 23.01
CA PRO A 67 0.21 3.50 22.92
C PRO A 67 -0.84 3.28 24.00
N HIS A 68 -1.98 2.70 23.67
CA HIS A 68 -2.98 2.30 24.66
C HIS A 68 -2.71 0.85 25.10
N HIS A 69 -2.37 0.65 26.37
CA HIS A 69 -1.89 -0.62 26.93
C HIS A 69 -2.83 -1.83 26.81
N ASN A 70 -4.07 -1.64 26.42
CA ASN A 70 -5.09 -2.69 26.38
C ASN A 70 -5.64 -2.99 24.98
N LEU A 71 -5.07 -2.43 23.91
CA LEU A 71 -5.54 -2.68 22.55
C LEU A 71 -4.75 -3.81 21.89
N PRO A 72 -5.43 -4.75 21.21
CA PRO A 72 -4.75 -5.78 20.41
C PRO A 72 -4.13 -5.16 19.15
N TYR A 73 -3.08 -5.82 18.66
CA TYR A 73 -2.40 -5.51 17.41
C TYR A 73 -2.70 -6.62 16.38
N PHE A 74 -2.79 -6.26 15.09
CA PHE A 74 -3.07 -7.21 14.01
C PHE A 74 -1.98 -7.13 12.94
N ASP A 75 -1.64 -8.27 12.36
CA ASP A 75 -0.71 -8.41 11.24
C ASP A 75 -1.48 -8.67 9.92
N PHE A 76 -0.84 -8.46 8.75
CA PHE A 76 -1.40 -8.54 7.40
C PHE A 76 -2.35 -7.39 7.02
N SER A 77 -1.85 -6.46 6.19
CA SER A 77 -2.49 -5.17 5.90
C SER A 77 -3.92 -5.25 5.37
N GLY A 78 -4.24 -6.14 4.44
CA GLY A 78 -5.61 -6.30 3.94
C GLY A 78 -6.57 -6.83 5.01
N ILE A 79 -6.20 -7.91 5.69
CA ILE A 79 -6.99 -8.50 6.79
C ILE A 79 -7.08 -7.55 7.97
N ALA A 80 -5.98 -6.85 8.32
CA ALA A 80 -5.97 -5.88 9.39
C ALA A 80 -6.91 -4.70 9.09
N THR A 81 -6.96 -4.25 7.83
CA THR A 81 -7.88 -3.19 7.40
C THR A 81 -9.33 -3.62 7.54
N GLU A 82 -9.68 -4.82 7.06
CA GLU A 82 -11.04 -5.35 7.18
C GLU A 82 -11.45 -5.50 8.65
N LEU A 83 -10.59 -6.06 9.51
CA LEU A 83 -10.85 -6.16 10.95
C LEU A 83 -10.99 -4.78 11.62
N LEU A 84 -10.17 -3.81 11.22
CA LEU A 84 -10.27 -2.44 11.72
C LEU A 84 -11.64 -1.85 11.40
N LEU A 85 -12.07 -1.95 10.14
CA LEU A 85 -13.33 -1.37 9.68
C LEU A 85 -14.55 -2.11 10.23
N SER A 86 -14.48 -3.44 10.37
CA SER A 86 -15.58 -4.26 10.89
C SER A 86 -15.77 -4.13 12.40
N LEU A 87 -14.72 -3.86 13.16
CA LEU A 87 -14.76 -3.89 14.63
C LEU A 87 -14.82 -2.49 15.27
N PHE A 88 -14.31 -1.47 14.59
CA PHE A 88 -14.18 -0.14 15.17
C PHE A 88 -14.91 0.93 14.36
N LYS A 89 -15.44 1.93 15.06
CA LYS A 89 -16.02 3.13 14.43
C LYS A 89 -14.89 4.01 13.87
N VAL A 90 -14.55 3.76 12.61
CA VAL A 90 -13.52 4.49 11.88
C VAL A 90 -14.19 5.44 10.89
N LYS A 91 -13.68 6.65 10.73
CA LYS A 91 -14.14 7.68 9.76
C LYS A 91 -13.19 7.87 8.58
N GLY A 92 -12.07 7.16 8.58
CA GLY A 92 -11.06 7.19 7.52
C GLY A 92 -9.83 6.41 7.90
N VAL A 93 -9.07 5.98 6.90
CA VAL A 93 -7.85 5.19 7.03
C VAL A 93 -6.67 5.96 6.46
N LEU A 94 -5.61 6.08 7.24
CA LEU A 94 -4.30 6.58 6.83
C LEU A 94 -3.34 5.39 6.77
N HIS A 95 -2.70 5.22 5.63
CA HIS A 95 -1.69 4.18 5.46
C HIS A 95 -0.34 4.82 5.22
N TYR A 96 0.70 4.33 5.87
CA TYR A 96 2.04 4.88 5.67
C TYR A 96 3.10 3.78 5.70
N GLY A 97 4.24 4.07 5.10
CA GLY A 97 5.36 3.16 5.08
C GLY A 97 6.42 3.55 4.06
N ILE A 98 7.32 2.62 3.78
CA ILE A 98 8.34 2.77 2.74
C ILE A 98 7.91 2.12 1.44
N ALA A 99 8.57 2.48 0.34
CA ALA A 99 8.35 1.89 -0.99
C ALA A 99 9.60 1.99 -1.85
N GLY A 100 9.74 1.10 -2.83
CA GLY A 100 10.69 1.25 -3.91
C GLY A 100 10.30 2.37 -4.86
N ASN A 101 11.27 3.07 -5.39
CA ASN A 101 11.08 4.16 -6.33
C ASN A 101 11.11 3.66 -7.78
N ALA A 102 10.06 3.95 -8.55
CA ALA A 102 10.03 3.72 -9.99
C ALA A 102 10.28 4.99 -10.82
N ASN A 103 10.11 6.17 -10.23
CA ASN A 103 10.20 7.43 -10.95
C ASN A 103 11.63 8.00 -10.93
N PRO A 104 12.32 8.07 -12.08
CA PRO A 104 13.70 8.53 -12.13
C PRO A 104 13.90 10.01 -11.76
N ARG A 105 12.82 10.80 -11.64
CA ARG A 105 12.87 12.22 -11.25
C ARG A 105 12.86 12.42 -9.74
N LEU A 106 12.55 11.37 -8.97
CA LEU A 106 12.52 11.40 -7.52
C LEU A 106 13.72 10.65 -6.95
N GLN A 107 14.03 10.92 -5.70
CA GLN A 107 15.13 10.26 -4.99
C GLN A 107 14.64 9.55 -3.72
N ILE A 108 15.52 8.75 -3.16
CA ILE A 108 15.36 8.16 -1.83
C ILE A 108 15.08 9.26 -0.79
N GLY A 109 14.21 8.95 0.17
CA GLY A 109 13.79 9.88 1.21
C GLY A 109 12.64 10.80 0.82
N ASP A 110 12.33 10.97 -0.47
CA ASP A 110 11.13 11.68 -0.88
C ASP A 110 9.89 10.90 -0.41
N VAL A 111 8.87 11.61 0.05
CA VAL A 111 7.58 11.00 0.42
C VAL A 111 6.56 11.25 -0.68
N THR A 112 6.05 10.18 -1.24
CA THR A 112 5.05 10.23 -2.30
C THR A 112 3.66 10.02 -1.76
N ILE A 113 2.68 10.72 -2.35
CA ILE A 113 1.27 10.60 -2.04
C ILE A 113 0.53 10.28 -3.36
N PRO A 114 0.41 9.00 -3.72
CA PRO A 114 -0.27 8.58 -4.94
C PRO A 114 -1.77 8.88 -4.88
N GLN A 115 -2.31 9.39 -6.01
CA GLN A 115 -3.74 9.62 -6.18
C GLN A 115 -4.51 8.32 -6.44
N PHE A 116 -3.86 7.34 -7.07
CA PHE A 116 -4.43 6.04 -7.40
C PHE A 116 -3.48 4.93 -7.01
N TRP A 117 -4.06 3.78 -6.61
CA TRP A 117 -3.34 2.54 -6.34
C TRP A 117 -3.89 1.40 -7.20
N ALA A 118 -3.00 0.51 -7.65
CA ALA A 118 -3.39 -0.69 -8.36
C ALA A 118 -2.62 -1.91 -7.85
N HIS A 119 -3.30 -3.06 -7.80
CA HIS A 119 -2.66 -4.34 -7.56
C HIS A 119 -2.14 -4.91 -8.89
N THR A 120 -0.83 -4.94 -9.05
CA THR A 120 -0.15 -5.40 -10.27
C THR A 120 0.34 -6.85 -10.19
N GLY A 121 -0.15 -7.61 -9.22
CA GLY A 121 0.17 -9.02 -9.01
C GLY A 121 -0.96 -9.99 -9.39
N LEU A 122 -2.11 -9.48 -9.83
CA LEU A 122 -3.20 -10.30 -10.34
C LEU A 122 -3.10 -10.39 -11.86
N TRP A 123 -2.83 -11.59 -12.36
CA TRP A 123 -2.59 -11.85 -13.79
C TRP A 123 -3.46 -12.96 -14.34
N ASN A 124 -3.86 -12.83 -15.60
CA ASN A 124 -4.24 -13.92 -16.44
C ASN A 124 -3.03 -14.37 -17.28
N TRP A 125 -2.59 -15.60 -17.08
CA TRP A 125 -1.53 -16.17 -17.91
C TRP A 125 -2.15 -16.63 -19.22
N GLN A 126 -1.75 -16.00 -20.32
CA GLN A 126 -2.33 -16.27 -21.64
C GLN A 126 -2.24 -17.77 -21.99
N ARG A 127 -3.34 -18.33 -22.41
CA ARG A 127 -3.42 -19.73 -22.83
C ARG A 127 -2.61 -19.93 -24.10
N TYR A 128 -1.68 -20.86 -24.06
CA TYR A 128 -0.85 -21.32 -25.19
C TYR A 128 -0.12 -20.22 -25.98
N GLY A 129 -0.11 -18.99 -25.56
CA GLY A 129 0.55 -17.91 -26.26
C GLY A 129 -0.10 -17.50 -27.58
N ASP A 130 -1.37 -17.78 -27.76
CA ASP A 130 -2.11 -17.59 -29.03
C ASP A 130 -2.33 -16.12 -29.43
N GLY A 131 -1.71 -15.22 -28.72
CA GLY A 131 -1.71 -13.81 -29.06
C GLY A 131 -2.83 -13.00 -28.42
N ALA A 132 -2.81 -11.71 -28.70
CA ALA A 132 -3.72 -10.74 -28.07
C ALA A 132 -5.17 -10.89 -28.54
N GLU A 133 -5.41 -11.70 -29.54
CA GLU A 133 -6.74 -11.88 -30.17
C GLU A 133 -7.50 -13.09 -29.62
N ASP A 134 -6.84 -13.90 -28.77
CA ASP A 134 -7.49 -15.05 -28.16
C ASP A 134 -8.40 -14.59 -27.02
N GLU A 135 -9.68 -14.94 -27.12
CA GLU A 135 -10.69 -14.54 -26.14
C GLU A 135 -10.42 -15.23 -24.80
N LEU A 136 -10.29 -14.45 -23.74
CA LEU A 136 -10.14 -14.97 -22.40
C LEU A 136 -11.50 -15.45 -21.87
N ALA A 137 -11.53 -16.59 -21.20
CA ALA A 137 -12.75 -17.25 -20.76
C ALA A 137 -13.66 -16.41 -19.86
N LEU A 138 -13.13 -15.31 -19.29
CA LEU A 138 -13.86 -14.39 -18.40
C LEU A 138 -14.31 -13.10 -19.10
N GLU A 139 -14.03 -12.94 -20.38
CA GLU A 139 -14.27 -11.70 -21.14
C GLU A 139 -15.56 -11.70 -21.97
N SER A 140 -16.48 -12.60 -21.70
CA SER A 140 -17.73 -12.74 -22.48
C SER A 140 -18.59 -11.46 -22.56
N ASN A 141 -18.30 -10.44 -21.76
CA ASN A 141 -19.03 -9.17 -21.71
C ASN A 141 -18.16 -7.93 -21.93
N GLY A 142 -16.98 -8.08 -22.52
CA GLY A 142 -16.04 -6.99 -22.79
C GLY A 142 -14.63 -7.28 -22.31
N ASP A 143 -13.67 -6.87 -23.12
CA ASP A 143 -12.24 -7.10 -22.87
C ASP A 143 -11.66 -6.04 -21.93
N TYR A 144 -12.06 -6.06 -20.67
CA TYR A 144 -11.55 -5.11 -19.69
C TYR A 144 -10.08 -5.36 -19.29
N THR A 145 -9.52 -6.55 -19.58
CA THR A 145 -8.11 -6.85 -19.25
C THR A 145 -7.15 -6.26 -20.27
N ARG A 146 -7.54 -6.22 -21.55
CA ARG A 146 -6.71 -5.68 -22.63
C ARG A 146 -6.54 -4.17 -22.55
N ASP A 147 -7.53 -3.46 -22.00
CA ASP A 147 -7.45 -2.04 -21.72
C ASP A 147 -6.38 -1.71 -20.68
N ILE A 148 -6.14 -2.62 -19.71
CA ILE A 148 -5.12 -2.45 -18.68
C ILE A 148 -3.74 -2.67 -19.30
N GLY A 149 -3.52 -3.77 -19.98
CA GLY A 149 -2.31 -4.13 -20.68
C GLY A 149 -1.70 -5.48 -20.30
N TYR A 150 -0.60 -5.80 -20.93
CA TYR A 150 0.12 -7.05 -20.73
C TYR A 150 1.60 -6.81 -20.45
N LEU A 151 2.24 -7.79 -19.84
CA LEU A 151 3.68 -7.89 -19.66
C LEU A 151 4.22 -9.05 -20.49
N ARG A 152 5.20 -8.78 -21.34
CA ARG A 152 5.94 -9.79 -22.11
C ARG A 152 7.33 -9.94 -21.50
N PHE A 153 7.57 -11.01 -20.80
CA PHE A 153 8.83 -11.22 -20.06
C PHE A 153 10.06 -11.22 -20.95
N SER A 154 9.98 -11.67 -22.20
CA SER A 154 11.12 -11.67 -23.12
C SER A 154 11.63 -10.28 -23.48
N GLU A 155 10.79 -9.25 -23.45
CA GLU A 155 11.18 -7.87 -23.76
C GLU A 155 12.13 -7.28 -22.72
N PHE A 156 12.18 -7.87 -21.52
CA PHE A 156 13.01 -7.41 -20.41
C PHE A 156 14.24 -8.29 -20.16
N ASN A 157 14.47 -9.28 -21.02
CA ASN A 157 15.63 -10.15 -20.92
C ASN A 157 16.76 -9.64 -21.82
N ASN A 158 17.74 -8.95 -21.23
CA ASN A 158 18.93 -8.47 -21.92
C ASN A 158 19.99 -9.55 -22.17
N SER A 159 19.68 -10.83 -21.94
CA SER A 159 20.60 -11.92 -22.23
C SER A 159 20.67 -12.18 -23.74
N THR A 160 21.70 -11.65 -24.38
CA THR A 160 22.03 -11.91 -25.80
C THR A 160 22.37 -13.39 -26.10
N LYS A 161 22.40 -14.24 -25.07
CA LYS A 161 22.76 -15.66 -25.20
C LYS A 161 21.58 -16.62 -25.31
N CYS A 162 20.39 -16.18 -25.04
CA CYS A 162 19.19 -16.97 -25.28
C CYS A 162 18.40 -16.31 -26.40
N ASN A 163 18.39 -16.90 -27.58
CA ASN A 163 17.29 -16.73 -28.53
C ASN A 163 16.04 -17.29 -27.86
N ILE A 164 15.43 -16.47 -26.99
CA ILE A 164 14.08 -16.76 -26.49
C ILE A 164 13.21 -16.54 -27.70
N SER A 165 12.82 -17.65 -28.33
CA SER A 165 11.92 -17.62 -29.47
C SER A 165 10.64 -16.89 -29.04
N SER A 166 10.04 -16.17 -29.96
CA SER A 166 8.70 -15.60 -29.84
C SER A 166 7.63 -16.65 -29.46
N GLU A 167 8.00 -17.91 -29.46
CA GLU A 167 7.18 -19.09 -29.16
C GLU A 167 7.25 -19.56 -27.69
N ASN A 168 7.85 -18.79 -26.79
CA ASN A 168 7.80 -19.12 -25.36
C ASN A 168 6.40 -18.89 -24.81
N LEU A 169 5.65 -19.98 -24.67
CA LEU A 169 4.27 -19.97 -24.17
C LEU A 169 4.09 -19.42 -22.73
N LEU A 170 5.16 -19.31 -21.97
CA LEU A 170 5.17 -18.72 -20.61
C LEU A 170 5.49 -17.22 -20.63
N ASN A 171 5.54 -16.61 -21.80
CA ASN A 171 6.10 -15.26 -21.93
C ASN A 171 5.12 -14.14 -21.64
N ASN A 172 3.82 -14.35 -21.84
CA ASN A 172 2.82 -13.29 -21.79
C ASN A 172 1.86 -13.45 -20.62
N VAL A 173 1.66 -12.38 -19.86
CA VAL A 173 0.60 -12.29 -18.85
C VAL A 173 -0.19 -11.01 -19.07
N TRP A 174 -1.50 -11.06 -18.82
CA TRP A 174 -2.39 -9.92 -18.87
C TRP A 174 -2.74 -9.47 -17.47
N TYR A 175 -2.67 -8.17 -17.20
CA TYR A 175 -3.11 -7.63 -15.93
C TYR A 175 -4.62 -7.75 -15.80
N GLN A 176 -5.06 -8.15 -14.61
CA GLN A 176 -6.48 -8.30 -14.27
C GLN A 176 -6.91 -7.19 -13.31
N PRO A 177 -8.12 -6.66 -13.44
CA PRO A 177 -8.72 -5.86 -12.39
C PRO A 177 -9.17 -6.77 -11.25
N GLU A 178 -9.22 -6.21 -10.05
CA GLU A 178 -9.84 -6.88 -8.90
C GLU A 178 -11.36 -6.89 -9.04
N GLU A 179 -12.00 -7.97 -8.67
CA GLU A 179 -13.44 -8.02 -8.47
C GLU A 179 -13.79 -7.50 -7.08
N ILE A 180 -14.68 -6.54 -7.01
CA ILE A 180 -15.16 -5.98 -5.77
C ILE A 180 -16.68 -6.00 -5.71
N PHE A 181 -17.19 -6.03 -4.49
CA PHE A 181 -18.62 -5.92 -4.18
C PHE A 181 -18.78 -4.77 -3.18
N PRO A 182 -18.82 -3.51 -3.65
CA PRO A 182 -18.93 -2.37 -2.74
C PRO A 182 -20.14 -2.48 -1.85
N VAL A 183 -19.99 -2.09 -0.59
CA VAL A 183 -21.04 -2.15 0.42
C VAL A 183 -21.74 -0.79 0.50
N ASP A 184 -23.04 -0.79 0.34
CA ASP A 184 -23.90 0.36 0.57
C ASP A 184 -24.92 0.02 1.67
N ASP A 185 -24.99 0.84 2.70
CA ASP A 185 -25.84 0.63 3.90
C ASP A 185 -25.71 -0.79 4.53
N GLY A 186 -24.52 -1.37 4.45
CA GLY A 186 -24.22 -2.71 4.98
C GLY A 186 -24.67 -3.87 4.09
N VAL A 187 -25.13 -3.60 2.88
CA VAL A 187 -25.53 -4.61 1.90
C VAL A 187 -24.52 -4.66 0.75
N PRO A 188 -24.04 -5.86 0.35
CA PRO A 188 -23.16 -5.98 -0.81
C PRO A 188 -23.87 -5.50 -2.08
N GLU A 189 -23.19 -4.64 -2.81
CA GLU A 189 -23.62 -4.12 -4.10
C GLU A 189 -23.35 -5.09 -5.24
N GLN A 190 -23.67 -4.69 -6.46
CA GLN A 190 -23.37 -5.45 -7.65
C GLN A 190 -21.84 -5.55 -7.86
N ARG A 191 -21.40 -6.68 -8.44
CA ARG A 191 -20.01 -6.91 -8.80
C ARG A 191 -19.48 -5.79 -9.70
N GLN A 192 -18.34 -5.25 -9.32
CA GLN A 192 -17.58 -4.26 -10.07
C GLN A 192 -16.15 -4.73 -10.27
N HIS A 193 -15.45 -4.10 -11.19
CA HIS A 193 -14.04 -4.35 -11.45
C HIS A 193 -13.26 -3.07 -11.18
N ALA A 194 -12.18 -3.17 -10.40
CA ALA A 194 -11.32 -2.04 -10.05
C ALA A 194 -9.86 -2.38 -10.31
N PHE A 195 -9.21 -1.66 -11.21
CA PHE A 195 -7.76 -1.71 -11.34
C PHE A 195 -7.10 -0.52 -10.65
N TRP A 196 -7.53 0.71 -10.98
CA TRP A 196 -7.06 1.91 -10.32
C TRP A 196 -8.04 2.35 -9.23
N VAL A 197 -7.62 2.20 -7.97
CA VAL A 197 -8.40 2.60 -6.81
C VAL A 197 -8.00 4.02 -6.41
N PRO A 198 -8.93 4.99 -6.45
CA PRO A 198 -8.65 6.36 -6.05
C PRO A 198 -8.52 6.47 -4.53
N VAL A 199 -7.61 7.33 -4.07
CA VAL A 199 -7.63 7.79 -2.69
C VAL A 199 -8.77 8.81 -2.50
N ASN A 200 -9.14 9.08 -1.25
CA ASN A 200 -10.18 10.08 -0.97
C ASN A 200 -9.76 11.47 -1.48
N SER A 201 -10.61 12.10 -2.29
CA SER A 201 -10.31 13.37 -2.95
C SER A 201 -10.10 14.53 -1.97
N HIS A 202 -10.85 14.54 -0.87
CA HIS A 202 -10.70 15.54 0.19
C HIS A 202 -9.35 15.37 0.92
N TYR A 203 -8.97 14.13 1.26
CA TYR A 203 -7.67 13.86 1.87
C TYR A 203 -6.53 14.22 0.92
N PHE A 204 -6.69 13.91 -0.38
CA PHE A 204 -5.68 14.27 -1.39
C PHE A 204 -5.53 15.78 -1.57
N ALA A 205 -6.62 16.54 -1.46
CA ALA A 205 -6.58 18.00 -1.47
C ALA A 205 -5.88 18.56 -0.21
N ILE A 206 -6.20 18.04 0.99
CA ILE A 206 -5.51 18.42 2.25
C ILE A 206 -4.03 18.13 2.16
N ALA A 207 -3.64 17.03 1.50
CA ALA A 207 -2.25 16.62 1.38
C ALA A 207 -1.36 17.63 0.63
N GLU A 208 -1.92 18.56 -0.14
CA GLU A 208 -1.18 19.68 -0.71
C GLU A 208 -0.44 20.52 0.36
N ARG A 209 -1.04 20.63 1.53
CA ARG A 209 -0.49 21.45 2.63
C ARG A 209 0.74 20.84 3.28
N VAL A 210 1.03 19.55 3.07
CA VAL A 210 2.24 18.89 3.58
C VAL A 210 3.39 18.88 2.56
N GLU A 211 3.20 19.32 1.32
CA GLU A 211 4.26 19.35 0.30
C GLU A 211 5.43 20.29 0.67
N GLY A 212 5.22 21.27 1.53
CA GLY A 212 6.26 22.15 2.04
C GLY A 212 7.01 21.64 3.29
N LEU A 213 6.72 20.42 3.75
CA LEU A 213 7.33 19.88 4.96
C LEU A 213 8.84 19.62 4.75
N ARG A 214 9.65 20.03 5.71
CA ARG A 214 11.08 19.72 5.71
C ARG A 214 11.31 18.33 6.27
N LEU A 215 11.93 17.48 5.48
CA LEU A 215 12.22 16.09 5.79
C LEU A 215 13.70 15.88 6.11
N GLY A 216 14.01 14.83 6.87
CA GLY A 216 15.38 14.40 7.14
C GLY A 216 16.09 13.93 5.87
N GLY A 217 17.35 14.33 5.69
CA GLY A 217 18.13 14.00 4.49
C GLY A 217 19.45 13.29 4.77
N CYS A 218 19.78 12.99 6.03
CA CYS A 218 21.08 12.39 6.41
C CYS A 218 20.90 11.26 7.41
N VAL A 219 21.72 10.21 7.27
CA VAL A 219 21.84 9.08 8.21
C VAL A 219 23.33 8.85 8.50
N ASN A 220 23.71 8.83 9.77
CA ASN A 220 25.08 8.52 10.22
C ASN A 220 26.17 9.29 9.43
N GLY A 221 25.94 10.55 9.13
CA GLY A 221 26.90 11.39 8.40
C GLY A 221 26.83 11.24 6.86
N THR A 222 26.05 10.31 6.34
CA THR A 222 25.78 10.17 4.90
C THR A 222 24.51 10.94 4.55
N CYS A 223 24.61 11.89 3.64
CA CYS A 223 23.47 12.71 3.23
C CYS A 223 23.05 12.42 1.79
N LEU A 224 21.78 12.58 1.54
CA LEU A 224 21.20 12.53 0.19
C LEU A 224 21.68 13.71 -0.66
N PRO A 225 21.70 13.58 -1.99
CA PRO A 225 22.18 14.64 -2.90
C PRO A 225 21.41 15.94 -2.78
N ARG A 226 20.12 15.88 -2.45
CA ARG A 226 19.28 17.06 -2.15
C ARG A 226 18.41 16.78 -0.94
N PRO A 227 17.83 17.82 -0.31
CA PRO A 227 16.80 17.62 0.70
C PRO A 227 15.61 16.83 0.12
N PRO A 228 15.09 15.82 0.84
CA PRO A 228 13.87 15.13 0.44
C PRO A 228 12.67 16.06 0.45
N MET A 229 11.66 15.71 -0.36
CA MET A 229 10.44 16.50 -0.51
C MET A 229 9.21 15.59 -0.38
N VAL A 230 8.07 16.21 -0.06
CA VAL A 230 6.76 15.56 -0.16
C VAL A 230 6.17 15.89 -1.52
N VAL A 231 5.71 14.87 -2.26
CA VAL A 231 5.20 15.04 -3.62
C VAL A 231 3.91 14.25 -3.81
N ARG A 232 2.85 14.93 -4.22
CA ARG A 232 1.66 14.25 -4.74
C ARG A 232 1.97 13.70 -6.13
N VAL A 233 1.70 12.42 -6.35
CA VAL A 233 1.98 11.72 -7.62
C VAL A 233 0.71 11.04 -8.13
N GLN A 234 0.72 10.69 -9.42
CA GLN A 234 -0.48 10.13 -10.01
C GLN A 234 -0.76 8.70 -9.50
N ARG A 235 0.25 7.83 -9.49
CA ARG A 235 0.03 6.39 -9.28
C ARG A 235 1.09 5.75 -8.40
N GLY A 236 0.62 4.84 -7.53
CA GLY A 236 1.38 3.82 -6.85
C GLY A 236 0.87 2.45 -7.24
N VAL A 237 1.71 1.43 -7.11
CA VAL A 237 1.36 0.03 -7.40
C VAL A 237 1.83 -0.88 -6.29
N SER A 238 1.08 -1.95 -6.06
CA SER A 238 1.41 -2.98 -5.09
C SER A 238 1.34 -4.36 -5.72
N SER A 239 2.15 -5.29 -5.23
CA SER A 239 2.01 -6.71 -5.57
C SER A 239 2.60 -7.58 -4.46
N ASN A 240 2.28 -8.88 -4.46
CA ASN A 240 2.91 -9.84 -3.55
C ASN A 240 4.36 -10.15 -3.93
N THR A 241 4.88 -9.47 -4.93
CA THR A 241 6.25 -9.61 -5.41
C THR A 241 7.09 -8.43 -4.94
N PHE A 242 8.19 -8.70 -4.22
CA PHE A 242 9.20 -7.69 -3.98
C PHE A 242 9.90 -7.36 -5.30
N VAL A 243 9.77 -6.12 -5.76
CA VAL A 243 10.33 -5.69 -7.05
C VAL A 243 11.78 -5.30 -6.87
N ASP A 244 12.67 -6.28 -7.14
CA ASP A 244 14.12 -6.11 -7.22
C ASP A 244 14.60 -6.36 -8.66
N ASN A 245 13.97 -5.70 -9.62
CA ASN A 245 14.26 -5.84 -11.04
C ASN A 245 14.13 -4.49 -11.76
N ARG A 246 15.26 -3.96 -12.22
CA ARG A 246 15.32 -2.66 -12.90
C ARG A 246 14.42 -2.60 -14.12
N ALA A 247 14.42 -3.62 -14.98
CA ALA A 247 13.64 -3.62 -16.21
C ALA A 247 12.14 -3.60 -15.89
N TYR A 248 11.70 -4.37 -14.88
CA TYR A 248 10.31 -4.36 -14.44
C TYR A 248 9.90 -3.02 -13.81
N ARG A 249 10.78 -2.42 -12.99
CA ARG A 249 10.58 -1.06 -12.48
C ARG A 249 10.36 -0.04 -13.61
N GLU A 250 11.23 -0.05 -14.61
CA GLU A 250 11.15 0.84 -15.78
C GLU A 250 9.86 0.60 -16.58
N PHE A 251 9.43 -0.66 -16.69
CA PHE A 251 8.13 -1.01 -17.27
C PHE A 251 6.97 -0.42 -16.46
N LEU A 252 6.92 -0.61 -15.14
CA LEU A 252 5.86 -0.07 -14.29
C LEU A 252 5.76 1.46 -14.38
N ASN A 253 6.89 2.14 -14.44
CA ASN A 253 6.90 3.59 -14.61
C ASN A 253 6.45 4.00 -16.01
N SER A 254 6.98 3.39 -17.07
CA SER A 254 6.65 3.76 -18.46
C SER A 254 5.21 3.40 -18.85
N LYS A 255 4.74 2.20 -18.43
CA LYS A 255 3.40 1.72 -18.78
C LYS A 255 2.31 2.37 -17.93
N PHE A 256 2.53 2.47 -16.62
CA PHE A 256 1.51 2.87 -15.67
C PHE A 256 1.74 4.26 -15.06
N ASN A 257 2.85 4.92 -15.35
CA ASN A 257 3.29 6.13 -14.65
C ASN A 257 3.36 5.92 -13.13
N ALA A 258 3.71 4.70 -12.71
CA ALA A 258 3.87 4.37 -11.30
C ALA A 258 5.10 5.04 -10.71
N THR A 259 4.99 5.50 -9.48
CA THR A 259 6.09 6.11 -8.73
C THR A 259 6.48 5.23 -7.54
N ALA A 260 5.57 4.98 -6.62
CA ALA A 260 5.78 4.10 -5.49
C ALA A 260 5.44 2.65 -5.86
N ILE A 261 6.31 1.72 -5.48
CA ILE A 261 6.11 0.28 -5.62
C ILE A 261 6.21 -0.33 -4.22
N ASP A 262 5.13 -0.87 -3.71
CA ASP A 262 5.08 -1.52 -2.40
C ASP A 262 4.37 -2.89 -2.45
N MET A 263 4.03 -3.45 -1.31
CA MET A 263 3.38 -4.76 -1.23
C MET A 263 2.02 -4.72 -0.52
N GLU A 264 1.51 -3.56 -0.08
CA GLU A 264 0.34 -3.48 0.79
C GLU A 264 -0.71 -2.44 0.38
N SER A 265 -0.30 -1.29 -0.15
CA SER A 265 -1.21 -0.13 -0.30
C SER A 265 -2.43 -0.41 -1.16
N ALA A 266 -2.28 -1.20 -2.23
CA ALA A 266 -3.42 -1.55 -3.08
C ALA A 266 -4.43 -2.43 -2.33
N ALA A 267 -3.98 -3.36 -1.47
CA ALA A 267 -4.87 -4.19 -0.66
C ALA A 267 -5.67 -3.34 0.35
N VAL A 268 -4.99 -2.39 1.02
CA VAL A 268 -5.66 -1.44 1.93
C VAL A 268 -6.67 -0.58 1.17
N ALA A 269 -6.27 -0.06 0.00
CA ALA A 269 -7.12 0.76 -0.86
C ALA A 269 -8.38 0.01 -1.32
N LEU A 270 -8.24 -1.25 -1.75
CA LEU A 270 -9.35 -2.11 -2.19
C LEU A 270 -10.37 -2.35 -1.08
N VAL A 271 -9.90 -2.70 0.12
CA VAL A 271 -10.78 -2.90 1.27
C VAL A 271 -11.51 -1.60 1.61
N CYS A 272 -10.81 -0.46 1.62
CA CYS A 272 -11.43 0.83 1.88
C CYS A 272 -12.45 1.22 0.79
N LEU A 273 -12.15 0.95 -0.49
CA LEU A 273 -13.08 1.19 -1.59
C LEU A 273 -14.34 0.34 -1.42
N GLN A 274 -14.19 -0.96 -1.15
CA GLN A 274 -15.32 -1.88 -0.96
C GLN A 274 -16.20 -1.48 0.22
N GLN A 275 -15.60 -0.98 1.31
CA GLN A 275 -16.29 -0.55 2.52
C GLN A 275 -16.70 0.95 2.48
N ASN A 276 -16.59 1.62 1.34
CA ASN A 276 -16.86 3.06 1.17
C ASN A 276 -16.16 3.93 2.23
N MET A 277 -14.93 3.57 2.59
CA MET A 277 -14.14 4.22 3.64
C MET A 277 -13.12 5.18 3.04
N PRO A 278 -13.06 6.46 3.48
CA PRO A 278 -12.02 7.39 3.06
C PRO A 278 -10.61 6.86 3.36
N PHE A 279 -9.73 6.90 2.37
CA PHE A 279 -8.37 6.35 2.44
C PHE A 279 -7.35 7.28 1.78
N ILE A 280 -6.14 7.32 2.34
CA ILE A 280 -4.95 7.91 1.72
C ILE A 280 -3.70 7.16 2.20
N ALA A 281 -2.67 7.11 1.33
CA ALA A 281 -1.38 6.50 1.66
C ALA A 281 -0.21 7.46 1.45
N PHE A 282 0.79 7.34 2.34
CA PHE A 282 2.06 8.07 2.33
C PHE A 282 3.19 7.06 2.20
N ARG A 283 3.96 7.12 1.10
CA ARG A 283 5.06 6.18 0.86
C ARG A 283 6.37 6.93 0.66
N SER A 284 7.29 6.74 1.61
CA SER A 284 8.64 7.26 1.50
C SER A 284 9.52 6.33 0.68
N LEU A 285 10.24 6.86 -0.27
CA LEU A 285 11.08 6.08 -1.18
C LEU A 285 12.34 5.62 -0.45
N SER A 286 12.54 4.32 -0.28
CA SER A 286 13.65 3.74 0.46
C SER A 286 14.83 3.32 -0.41
N ASP A 287 14.55 3.04 -1.68
CA ASP A 287 15.49 2.50 -2.66
C ASP A 287 14.98 2.71 -4.08
N LEU A 288 15.83 2.40 -5.05
CA LEU A 288 15.40 2.17 -6.42
C LEU A 288 14.97 0.71 -6.56
N ALA A 289 13.70 0.45 -6.82
CA ALA A 289 13.20 -0.92 -6.99
C ALA A 289 14.01 -1.68 -8.07
N GLY A 290 14.88 -2.62 -7.64
CA GLY A 290 15.83 -3.30 -8.53
C GLY A 290 17.19 -2.61 -8.67
N GLY A 291 17.51 -1.68 -7.78
CA GLY A 291 18.85 -1.07 -7.71
C GLY A 291 19.25 -0.27 -8.94
N GLY A 292 20.54 -0.22 -9.20
CA GLY A 292 21.09 0.46 -10.39
C GLY A 292 21.68 1.83 -10.11
N SER A 293 21.86 2.20 -8.85
CA SER A 293 22.69 3.34 -8.46
C SER A 293 24.12 2.87 -8.12
N ALA A 294 25.02 3.82 -7.96
CA ALA A 294 26.38 3.58 -7.48
C ALA A 294 26.42 3.10 -6.00
N LEU A 295 25.31 3.22 -5.29
CA LEU A 295 25.12 2.79 -3.91
C LEU A 295 24.45 1.41 -3.94
N SER A 296 25.21 0.35 -3.96
CA SER A 296 24.73 -1.03 -4.15
C SER A 296 23.84 -1.59 -3.02
N ASN A 297 23.48 -0.81 -2.01
CA ASN A 297 22.64 -1.24 -0.89
C ASN A 297 21.85 -0.06 -0.29
N GLU A 298 21.14 0.65 -1.14
CA GLU A 298 20.40 1.85 -0.78
C GLU A 298 19.32 1.58 0.27
N ALA A 299 18.57 0.48 0.12
CA ALA A 299 17.54 0.09 1.07
C ALA A 299 18.12 -0.11 2.49
N ALA A 300 19.24 -0.80 2.64
CA ALA A 300 19.87 -1.00 3.94
C ALA A 300 20.37 0.31 4.57
N THR A 301 20.80 1.27 3.74
CA THR A 301 21.33 2.55 4.23
C THR A 301 20.25 3.53 4.61
N PHE A 302 19.19 3.66 3.80
CA PHE A 302 18.21 4.74 3.92
C PHE A 302 16.81 4.30 4.34
N ALA A 303 16.55 3.01 4.57
CA ALA A 303 15.22 2.54 4.97
C ALA A 303 14.73 3.19 6.28
N ALA A 304 15.61 3.36 7.27
CA ALA A 304 15.27 4.01 8.53
C ALA A 304 14.93 5.49 8.34
N LEU A 305 15.66 6.21 7.46
CA LEU A 305 15.36 7.59 7.10
C LEU A 305 14.03 7.69 6.38
N ALA A 306 13.77 6.79 5.44
CA ALA A 306 12.51 6.75 4.71
C ALA A 306 11.34 6.49 5.67
N ALA A 307 11.46 5.53 6.58
CA ALA A 307 10.44 5.25 7.58
C ALA A 307 10.15 6.47 8.47
N GLN A 308 11.19 7.19 8.91
CA GLN A 308 11.02 8.43 9.68
C GLN A 308 10.32 9.52 8.86
N ASN A 309 10.74 9.74 7.62
CA ASN A 309 10.12 10.75 6.74
C ASN A 309 8.63 10.45 6.48
N ALA A 310 8.25 9.17 6.32
CA ALA A 310 6.85 8.78 6.18
C ALA A 310 6.04 9.13 7.45
N VAL A 311 6.61 8.90 8.63
CA VAL A 311 5.99 9.25 9.92
C VAL A 311 5.85 10.77 10.09
N ASP A 312 6.86 11.55 9.73
CA ASP A 312 6.81 13.01 9.81
C ASP A 312 5.67 13.58 8.96
N VAL A 313 5.47 13.05 7.75
CA VAL A 313 4.33 13.41 6.89
C VAL A 313 3.01 12.97 7.49
N LEU A 314 2.90 11.74 8.00
CA LEU A 314 1.70 11.23 8.66
C LEU A 314 1.27 12.14 9.84
N ILE A 315 2.20 12.50 10.72
CA ILE A 315 1.92 13.35 11.88
C ILE A 315 1.46 14.73 11.43
N SER A 316 2.15 15.32 10.45
CA SER A 316 1.78 16.62 9.90
C SER A 316 0.38 16.57 9.27
N PHE A 317 0.10 15.56 8.47
CA PHE A 317 -1.22 15.37 7.84
C PHE A 317 -2.34 15.15 8.87
N THR A 318 -2.07 14.33 9.90
CA THR A 318 -3.04 14.07 10.97
C THR A 318 -3.42 15.35 11.71
N SER A 319 -2.47 16.27 11.91
CA SER A 319 -2.74 17.58 12.53
C SER A 319 -3.67 18.44 11.68
N LEU A 320 -3.58 18.33 10.33
CA LEU A 320 -4.45 19.05 9.41
C LEU A 320 -5.88 18.50 9.37
N LEU A 321 -6.08 17.21 9.66
CA LEU A 321 -7.43 16.62 9.77
C LEU A 321 -8.17 17.06 11.05
N SER A 322 -7.45 17.59 12.01
CA SER A 322 -7.98 18.01 13.32
C SER A 322 -8.30 19.51 13.37
N SER A 323 -7.85 20.27 12.37
CA SER A 323 -8.05 21.71 12.24
C SER A 323 -9.27 22.03 11.39
#